data_6dba501e0a038caeca8e938393085c36
#
_entry.id   6dba501e0a038caeca8e938393085c36
#
_cell.length_a   1.000
_cell.length_b   1.000
_cell.length_c   1.000
_cell.angle_alpha   90.00
_cell.angle_beta   90.00
_cell.angle_gamma   90.00
#
_symmetry.space_group_name_H-M   'P 1'
#
loop_
_entity.id
_entity.type
_entity.pdbx_description
1 polymer ?
#
loop_
_entity_poly.entity_id
_entity_poly.type
_entity_poly.pdbx_seq_one_letter_code
_entity_poly.pdbx_strand_id
1 'polypeptide(L)'
;MKLEDCYGRLFTQDQLEVELLGEAQQLPAMVEEKTGLFCNRCGTKIDKARWKLQIGSYYCRACIQLGRVRSDQKLYYFPQQAFPQEEVLRWQGTLTSFQSRVSQELVQSLTESQPMMVHAVTGAGKTEMMYQVVAE
;
A
#
# COMPACT_ATOMS: atom_id res chain seq x y z
N MET A 1 4.62 3.35 19.84
CA MET A 1 4.80 2.68 18.52
C MET A 1 6.29 2.67 18.21
N LYS A 2 6.86 1.57 17.71
CA LYS A 2 8.28 1.52 17.33
C LYS A 2 8.48 2.07 15.94
N LEU A 3 9.66 2.63 15.65
CA LEU A 3 10.02 3.15 14.32
C LEU A 3 9.90 2.06 13.23
N GLU A 4 10.26 0.83 13.56
CA GLU A 4 10.18 -0.32 12.65
C GLU A 4 8.76 -0.60 12.15
N ASP A 5 7.74 -0.32 12.98
CA ASP A 5 6.33 -0.49 12.62
C ASP A 5 5.83 0.60 11.66
N CYS A 6 6.62 1.64 11.43
CA CYS A 6 6.24 2.80 10.62
C CYS A 6 6.68 2.71 9.16
N TYR A 7 7.68 1.89 8.84
CA TYR A 7 8.26 1.83 7.49
C TYR A 7 7.23 1.46 6.41
N GLY A 8 7.31 2.13 5.27
CA GLY A 8 6.41 1.98 4.13
C GLY A 8 5.00 2.55 4.35
N ARG A 9 4.76 3.32 5.43
CA ARG A 9 3.42 3.79 5.83
C ARG A 9 3.32 5.30 5.85
N LEU A 10 2.09 5.78 5.68
CA LEU A 10 1.69 7.20 5.76
C LEU A 10 0.77 7.41 6.96
N PHE A 11 1.13 8.36 7.81
CA PHE A 11 0.41 8.71 9.02
C PHE A 11 -0.09 10.15 8.99
N THR A 12 -1.17 10.43 9.71
CA THR A 12 -1.51 11.78 10.17
C THR A 12 -0.75 12.08 11.45
N GLN A 13 -0.60 13.36 11.81
CA GLN A 13 0.16 13.76 13.00
C GLN A 13 -0.37 13.14 14.29
N ASP A 14 -1.69 13.04 14.43
CA ASP A 14 -2.37 12.47 15.59
C ASP A 14 -2.22 10.94 15.73
N GLN A 15 -1.66 10.28 14.74
CA GLN A 15 -1.35 8.84 14.77
C GLN A 15 0.09 8.54 15.21
N LEU A 16 0.93 9.57 15.35
CA LEU A 16 2.36 9.44 15.66
C LEU A 16 2.68 10.01 17.05
N GLU A 17 3.60 9.38 17.71
CA GLU A 17 4.27 9.93 18.89
C GLU A 17 5.21 11.06 18.48
N VAL A 18 5.38 12.06 19.36
CA VAL A 18 6.13 13.28 19.04
C VAL A 18 7.57 12.99 18.63
N GLU A 19 8.18 11.97 19.25
CA GLU A 19 9.55 11.54 18.99
C GLU A 19 9.75 11.03 17.55
N LEU A 20 8.71 10.44 16.95
CA LEU A 20 8.76 9.89 15.58
C LEU A 20 8.55 10.95 14.50
N LEU A 21 8.01 12.13 14.85
CA LEU A 21 7.74 13.18 13.86
C LEU A 21 9.02 13.69 13.19
N GLY A 22 10.15 13.68 13.91
CA GLY A 22 11.46 14.11 13.38
C GLY A 22 12.08 13.15 12.36
N GLU A 23 11.71 11.87 12.42
CA GLU A 23 12.22 10.81 11.56
C GLU A 23 11.45 10.68 10.24
N ALA A 24 10.25 11.27 10.16
CA ALA A 24 9.35 11.13 9.03
C ALA A 24 9.58 12.20 7.97
N GLN A 25 9.46 11.83 6.71
CA GLN A 25 9.33 12.77 5.60
C GLN A 25 7.94 13.39 5.61
N GLN A 26 7.87 14.71 5.50
CA GLN A 26 6.60 15.43 5.49
C GLN A 26 6.10 15.64 4.07
N LEU A 27 4.84 15.29 3.83
CA LEU A 27 4.15 15.47 2.56
C LEU A 27 2.87 16.30 2.77
N PRO A 28 2.43 17.09 1.76
CA PRO A 28 1.11 17.69 1.83
C PRO A 28 0.04 16.60 1.88
N ALA A 29 -0.98 16.78 2.73
CA ALA A 29 -2.05 15.79 2.86
C ALA A 29 -2.92 15.67 1.61
N MET A 30 -3.00 16.75 0.83
CA MET A 30 -3.70 16.81 -0.46
C MET A 30 -2.87 17.56 -1.49
N VAL A 31 -3.03 17.19 -2.75
CA VAL A 31 -2.35 17.81 -3.89
C VAL A 31 -3.38 18.30 -4.90
N GLU A 32 -3.20 19.53 -5.35
CA GLU A 32 -4.02 20.12 -6.43
C GLU A 32 -3.41 19.72 -7.79
N GLU A 33 -4.20 19.08 -8.62
CA GLU A 33 -3.85 18.73 -9.99
C GLU A 33 -4.78 19.42 -10.99
N LYS A 34 -4.47 19.34 -12.30
CA LYS A 34 -5.30 19.95 -13.35
C LYS A 34 -6.77 19.52 -13.28
N THR A 35 -7.04 18.31 -12.79
CA THR A 35 -8.38 17.71 -12.72
C THR A 35 -9.07 17.87 -11.38
N GLY A 36 -8.41 18.49 -10.39
CA GLY A 36 -8.94 18.79 -9.05
C GLY A 36 -8.01 18.45 -7.91
N LEU A 37 -8.55 18.49 -6.69
CA LEU A 37 -7.83 18.20 -5.46
C LEU A 37 -7.86 16.68 -5.16
N PHE A 38 -6.72 16.10 -4.84
CA PHE A 38 -6.59 14.66 -4.56
C PHE A 38 -5.99 14.43 -3.17
N CYS A 39 -6.46 13.38 -2.51
CA CYS A 39 -5.87 12.90 -1.26
C CYS A 39 -4.53 12.22 -1.53
N ASN A 40 -3.44 12.71 -0.94
CA ASN A 40 -2.10 12.16 -1.16
C ASN A 40 -1.88 10.80 -0.47
N ARG A 41 -2.82 10.37 0.40
CA ARG A 41 -2.77 9.06 1.06
C ARG A 41 -3.41 7.94 0.24
N CYS A 42 -4.56 8.19 -0.40
CA CYS A 42 -5.34 7.15 -1.08
C CYS A 42 -5.69 7.46 -2.54
N GLY A 43 -5.21 8.60 -3.09
CA GLY A 43 -5.49 9.00 -4.48
C GLY A 43 -6.93 9.45 -4.76
N THR A 44 -7.83 9.43 -3.76
CA THR A 44 -9.24 9.80 -3.99
C THR A 44 -9.37 11.28 -4.33
N LYS A 45 -10.09 11.59 -5.41
CA LYS A 45 -10.48 12.95 -5.77
C LYS A 45 -11.43 13.53 -4.73
N ILE A 46 -11.14 14.73 -4.24
CA ILE A 46 -11.91 15.41 -3.21
C ILE A 46 -13.11 16.15 -3.83
N ASP A 47 -14.30 15.83 -3.36
CA ASP A 47 -15.50 16.59 -3.66
C ASP A 47 -15.52 17.89 -2.85
N LYS A 48 -15.01 18.97 -3.45
CA LYS A 48 -14.89 20.28 -2.79
C LYS A 48 -16.23 20.85 -2.33
N ALA A 49 -17.35 20.44 -2.94
CA ALA A 49 -18.69 20.92 -2.56
C ALA A 49 -19.20 20.21 -1.29
N ARG A 50 -18.95 18.91 -1.15
CA ARG A 50 -19.52 18.07 -0.09
C ARG A 50 -18.56 17.82 1.07
N TRP A 51 -17.24 17.84 0.82
CA TRP A 51 -16.22 17.44 1.80
C TRP A 51 -15.44 18.64 2.34
N LYS A 52 -16.09 19.78 2.41
CA LYS A 52 -15.58 21.02 3.01
C LYS A 52 -15.92 21.07 4.50
N LEU A 53 -14.93 21.43 5.31
CA LEU A 53 -15.10 21.69 6.74
C LEU A 53 -15.47 23.16 6.97
N GLN A 54 -16.10 23.46 8.10
CA GLN A 54 -16.48 24.84 8.48
C GLN A 54 -15.28 25.79 8.55
N ILE A 55 -14.10 25.27 8.87
CA ILE A 55 -12.84 26.03 8.91
C ILE A 55 -12.24 26.33 7.52
N GLY A 56 -12.92 25.97 6.43
CA GLY A 56 -12.47 26.20 5.06
C GLY A 56 -11.57 25.13 4.48
N SER A 57 -11.07 24.17 5.27
CA SER A 57 -10.30 23.03 4.78
C SER A 57 -11.20 21.91 4.22
N TYR A 58 -10.58 20.97 3.49
CA TYR A 58 -11.26 19.80 2.96
C TYR A 58 -10.81 18.55 3.70
N TYR A 59 -11.61 17.49 3.68
CA TYR A 59 -11.24 16.19 4.24
C TYR A 59 -11.45 15.07 3.23
N CYS A 60 -10.69 13.99 3.36
CA CYS A 60 -10.87 12.81 2.54
C CYS A 60 -11.86 11.86 3.21
N ARG A 61 -13.02 11.64 2.59
CA ARG A 61 -14.04 10.73 3.12
C ARG A 61 -13.59 9.26 3.09
N ALA A 62 -12.82 8.85 2.07
CA ALA A 62 -12.32 7.49 1.96
C ALA A 62 -11.34 7.11 3.10
N CYS A 63 -10.65 8.10 3.67
CA CYS A 63 -9.68 7.89 4.76
C CYS A 63 -10.26 8.01 6.17
N ILE A 64 -11.56 8.26 6.35
CA ILE A 64 -12.13 8.56 7.68
C ILE A 64 -11.82 7.45 8.71
N GLN A 65 -11.96 6.19 8.33
CA GLN A 65 -11.73 5.06 9.24
C GLN A 65 -10.25 4.78 9.53
N LEU A 66 -9.36 5.28 8.69
CA LEU A 66 -7.90 5.11 8.81
C LEU A 66 -7.19 6.35 9.38
N GLY A 67 -7.94 7.27 9.98
CA GLY A 67 -7.47 8.60 10.39
C GLY A 67 -7.84 9.65 9.35
N ARG A 68 -8.46 10.74 9.82
CA ARG A 68 -8.98 11.81 8.95
C ARG A 68 -7.84 12.59 8.30
N VAL A 69 -7.71 12.48 6.98
CA VAL A 69 -6.77 13.29 6.19
C VAL A 69 -7.44 14.61 5.82
N ARG A 70 -6.83 15.75 6.14
CA ARG A 70 -7.34 17.11 5.91
C ARG A 70 -6.35 17.93 5.09
N SER A 71 -6.87 18.84 4.26
CA SER A 71 -6.05 19.68 3.37
C SER A 71 -5.16 20.70 4.09
N ASP A 72 -5.48 21.04 5.34
CA ASP A 72 -4.70 21.93 6.21
C ASP A 72 -3.65 21.21 7.07
N GLN A 73 -3.47 19.90 6.87
CA GLN A 73 -2.51 19.06 7.58
C GLN A 73 -1.42 18.55 6.66
N LYS A 74 -0.42 17.90 7.26
CA LYS A 74 0.61 17.15 6.56
C LYS A 74 0.42 15.66 6.81
N LEU A 75 0.94 14.84 5.91
CA LEU A 75 1.17 13.43 6.10
C LEU A 75 2.66 13.21 6.41
N TYR A 76 2.91 12.19 7.20
CA TYR A 76 4.23 11.77 7.65
C TYR A 76 4.52 10.41 7.05
N TYR A 77 5.52 10.35 6.19
CA TYR A 77 5.93 9.15 5.46
C TYR A 77 7.25 8.61 5.99
N PHE A 78 7.28 7.33 6.26
CA PHE A 78 8.49 6.59 6.58
C PHE A 78 8.85 5.74 5.37
N PRO A 79 9.98 6.00 4.69
CA PRO A 79 10.41 5.22 3.53
C PRO A 79 10.47 3.73 3.87
N GLN A 80 10.04 2.90 2.93
CA GLN A 80 10.17 1.46 3.08
C GLN A 80 11.65 1.07 3.13
N GLN A 81 12.00 0.22 4.07
CA GLN A 81 13.31 -0.40 4.13
C GLN A 81 13.26 -1.75 3.41
N ALA A 82 14.38 -2.13 2.78
CA ALA A 82 14.51 -3.45 2.22
C ALA A 82 14.52 -4.48 3.35
N PHE A 83 13.70 -5.52 3.22
CA PHE A 83 13.77 -6.66 4.10
C PHE A 83 15.05 -7.46 3.81
N PRO A 84 15.67 -8.08 4.83
CA PRO A 84 16.76 -9.00 4.59
C PRO A 84 16.26 -10.14 3.69
N GLN A 85 17.04 -10.48 2.68
CA GLN A 85 16.74 -11.64 1.85
C GLN A 85 17.02 -12.90 2.67
N GLU A 86 15.97 -13.65 2.96
CA GLU A 86 16.04 -14.95 3.61
C GLU A 86 15.51 -16.01 2.65
N GLU A 87 16.13 -17.18 2.64
CA GLU A 87 15.61 -18.33 1.91
C GLU A 87 14.40 -18.89 2.66
N VAL A 88 13.20 -18.40 2.29
CA VAL A 88 11.94 -18.69 3.01
C VAL A 88 11.20 -19.90 2.45
N LEU A 89 11.53 -20.34 1.22
CA LEU A 89 10.82 -21.43 0.56
C LEU A 89 11.28 -22.79 1.10
N ARG A 90 10.45 -23.42 1.93
CA ARG A 90 10.67 -24.75 2.49
C ARG A 90 9.75 -25.83 1.92
N TRP A 91 8.89 -25.47 0.98
CA TRP A 91 7.94 -26.38 0.37
C TRP A 91 8.65 -27.35 -0.59
N GLN A 92 8.39 -28.65 -0.44
CA GLN A 92 9.01 -29.73 -1.23
C GLN A 92 8.00 -30.47 -2.13
N GLY A 93 6.83 -29.90 -2.36
CA GLY A 93 5.82 -30.48 -3.24
C GLY A 93 6.20 -30.38 -4.71
N THR A 94 5.43 -31.06 -5.55
CA THR A 94 5.59 -31.00 -7.01
C THR A 94 4.35 -30.35 -7.63
N LEU A 95 4.53 -29.27 -8.37
CA LEU A 95 3.47 -28.64 -9.14
C LEU A 95 3.12 -29.51 -10.36
N THR A 96 1.85 -29.57 -10.72
CA THR A 96 1.43 -30.10 -12.02
C THR A 96 1.94 -29.18 -13.14
N SER A 97 1.97 -29.67 -14.37
CA SER A 97 2.42 -28.87 -15.53
C SER A 97 1.63 -27.57 -15.68
N PHE A 98 0.33 -27.59 -15.41
CA PHE A 98 -0.52 -26.40 -15.44
C PHE A 98 -0.17 -25.41 -14.30
N GLN A 99 -0.03 -25.91 -13.07
CA GLN A 99 0.34 -25.10 -11.92
C GLN A 99 1.74 -24.47 -12.10
N SER A 100 2.69 -25.26 -12.63
CA SER A 100 4.05 -24.77 -12.90
C SER A 100 4.06 -23.63 -13.92
N ARG A 101 3.28 -23.75 -15.01
CA ARG A 101 3.14 -22.68 -15.98
C ARG A 101 2.59 -21.40 -15.36
N VAL A 102 1.50 -21.49 -14.58
CA VAL A 102 0.89 -20.34 -13.91
C VAL A 102 1.88 -19.71 -12.91
N SER A 103 2.62 -20.53 -12.15
CA SER A 103 3.64 -20.03 -11.21
C SER A 103 4.75 -19.25 -11.94
N GLN A 104 5.24 -19.75 -13.09
CA GLN A 104 6.24 -19.04 -13.90
C GLN A 104 5.71 -17.72 -14.47
N GLU A 105 4.47 -17.70 -14.99
CA GLU A 105 3.83 -16.49 -15.48
C GLU A 105 3.65 -15.44 -14.36
N LEU A 106 3.35 -15.88 -13.13
CA LEU A 106 3.26 -15.01 -11.96
C LEU A 106 4.61 -14.40 -11.60
N VAL A 107 5.69 -15.17 -11.57
CA VAL A 107 7.05 -14.66 -11.33
C VAL A 107 7.44 -13.65 -12.41
N GLN A 108 7.15 -13.95 -13.66
CA GLN A 108 7.41 -13.02 -14.77
C GLN A 108 6.64 -11.71 -14.59
N SER A 109 5.34 -11.78 -14.24
CA SER A 109 4.51 -10.59 -14.01
C SER A 109 5.05 -9.70 -12.88
N LEU A 110 5.61 -10.30 -11.82
CA LEU A 110 6.27 -9.57 -10.74
C LEU A 110 7.49 -8.81 -11.25
N THR A 111 8.36 -9.47 -12.02
CA THR A 111 9.55 -8.85 -12.61
C THR A 111 9.22 -7.71 -13.56
N GLU A 112 8.16 -7.86 -14.35
CA GLU A 112 7.68 -6.85 -15.31
C GLU A 112 6.80 -5.77 -14.67
N SER A 113 6.52 -5.87 -13.35
CA SER A 113 5.58 -4.99 -12.62
C SER A 113 4.19 -4.93 -13.27
N GLN A 114 3.74 -6.03 -13.85
CA GLN A 114 2.44 -6.15 -14.52
C GLN A 114 1.40 -6.79 -13.58
N PRO A 115 0.19 -6.22 -13.45
CA PRO A 115 -0.86 -6.85 -12.67
C PRO A 115 -1.34 -8.12 -13.38
N MET A 116 -1.44 -9.24 -12.63
CA MET A 116 -1.93 -10.52 -13.12
C MET A 116 -3.09 -11.03 -12.25
N MET A 117 -4.11 -11.58 -12.89
CA MET A 117 -5.23 -12.23 -12.21
C MET A 117 -5.22 -13.73 -12.47
N VAL A 118 -5.16 -14.52 -11.41
CA VAL A 118 -5.29 -15.97 -11.48
C VAL A 118 -6.72 -16.37 -11.17
N HIS A 119 -7.44 -16.89 -12.18
CA HIS A 119 -8.78 -17.44 -12.02
C HIS A 119 -8.71 -18.98 -12.02
N ALA A 120 -9.01 -19.57 -10.86
CA ALA A 120 -8.99 -21.02 -10.68
C ALA A 120 -10.06 -21.47 -9.70
N VAL A 121 -10.59 -22.67 -9.91
CA VAL A 121 -11.59 -23.29 -9.03
C VAL A 121 -11.02 -23.58 -7.63
N THR A 122 -11.90 -23.81 -6.67
CA THR A 122 -11.52 -24.23 -5.33
C THR A 122 -10.79 -25.59 -5.40
N GLY A 123 -9.69 -25.74 -4.66
CA GLY A 123 -8.87 -26.95 -4.66
C GLY A 123 -7.87 -27.07 -5.83
N ALA A 124 -7.78 -26.09 -6.72
CA ALA A 124 -6.82 -26.11 -7.85
C ALA A 124 -5.33 -25.91 -7.43
N GLY A 125 -5.03 -25.79 -6.14
CA GLY A 125 -3.66 -25.53 -5.65
C GLY A 125 -3.17 -24.11 -5.88
N LYS A 126 -4.06 -23.10 -5.71
CA LYS A 126 -3.68 -21.68 -5.87
C LYS A 126 -2.56 -21.25 -4.95
N THR A 127 -2.56 -21.75 -3.72
CA THR A 127 -1.54 -21.43 -2.72
C THR A 127 -0.17 -21.96 -3.14
N GLU A 128 -0.13 -23.19 -3.62
CA GLU A 128 1.10 -23.84 -4.08
C GLU A 128 1.72 -23.12 -5.28
N MET A 129 0.90 -22.63 -6.22
CA MET A 129 1.35 -21.83 -7.36
C MET A 129 1.97 -20.48 -6.94
N MET A 130 1.58 -19.95 -5.78
CA MET A 130 2.08 -18.67 -5.25
C MET A 130 3.40 -18.78 -4.48
N TYR A 131 3.81 -19.97 -4.05
CA TYR A 131 4.98 -20.13 -3.18
C TYR A 131 6.26 -19.58 -3.78
N GLN A 132 6.51 -19.82 -5.06
CA GLN A 132 7.70 -19.30 -5.74
C GLN A 132 7.66 -17.77 -5.85
N VAL A 133 6.49 -17.20 -6.14
CA VAL A 133 6.29 -15.75 -6.26
C VAL A 133 6.57 -15.03 -4.92
N VAL A 134 6.21 -15.66 -3.81
CA VAL A 134 6.44 -15.09 -2.45
C VAL A 134 7.91 -15.22 -2.04
N ALA A 135 8.64 -16.18 -2.62
CA ALA A 135 10.05 -16.41 -2.33
C ALA A 135 11.02 -15.51 -3.12
N GLU A 136 10.57 -14.99 -4.28
CA GLU A 136 11.31 -14.01 -5.11
C GLU A 136 11.23 -12.58 -4.54
#